data_5bee9bb30b276784e521ecbba2fea2c1
#
_entry.id   5bee9bb30b276784e521ecbba2fea2c1
#
_cell.length_a   1.000
_cell.length_b   1.000
_cell.length_c   1.000
_cell.angle_alpha   90.00
_cell.angle_beta   90.00
_cell.angle_gamma   90.00
#
_symmetry.space_group_name_H-M   'P 1'
#
loop_
_entity.id
_entity.type
_entity.pdbx_description
1 polymer ?
#
loop_
_entity_poly.entity_id
_entity_poly.type
_entity_poly.pdbx_seq_one_letter_code
_entity_poly.pdbx_strand_id
1 'polypeptide(L)'
;RGLMGQNEIDSNKNEDISSSEEISRLIEEQLLFTESIYASLPISMEIYDANGVLRSINDSALRMYGVDDRETVINKVNLFNSPYVDDALEAKIRLGEDIVLEFEYDFDRINNKAYYSSNNKNTMIYKVQIVPVRSKRGTIIGHILLSNDVTDVKVVEFRTEETKKNLEMAMDAAHMSSWVYDVDKESFDPLYGDVVATDNMPMVEALSMLHPQDHEPLRRLFSQLISKEVQYGQMTLRFYNEQEKQYRYYESRMRLSSAHLGK
;
A
#
# COMPACT_ATOMS: atom_id res chain seq x y z
N ARG A 1 -36.41 19.60 67.91
CA ARG A 1 -35.08 19.16 67.43
C ARG A 1 -35.26 17.86 66.64
N GLY A 2 -35.94 17.84 65.48
CA GLY A 2 -36.16 16.64 64.70
C GLY A 2 -36.40 16.88 63.20
N LEU A 3 -36.52 18.13 62.78
CA LEU A 3 -36.87 18.45 61.37
C LEU A 3 -35.71 19.03 60.53
N MET A 4 -34.54 19.34 61.13
CA MET A 4 -33.36 19.80 60.35
C MET A 4 -32.48 18.63 59.75
N GLY A 5 -32.50 17.48 60.39
CA GLY A 5 -31.67 16.34 59.92
C GLY A 5 -32.23 15.54 58.73
N GLN A 6 -33.51 15.60 58.49
CA GLN A 6 -34.16 14.87 57.34
C GLN A 6 -34.00 15.59 56.01
N ASN A 7 -33.96 16.94 56.00
CA ASN A 7 -33.78 17.72 54.75
C ASN A 7 -32.34 17.66 54.21
N GLU A 8 -31.30 17.55 55.08
CA GLU A 8 -29.93 17.40 54.61
C GLU A 8 -29.63 16.00 54.04
N ILE A 9 -30.26 14.96 54.59
CA ILE A 9 -30.10 13.58 54.11
C ILE A 9 -30.82 13.39 52.75
N ASP A 10 -31.97 14.00 52.54
CA ASP A 10 -32.71 13.95 51.29
C ASP A 10 -32.04 14.83 50.18
N SER A 11 -31.43 15.95 50.55
CA SER A 11 -30.68 16.78 49.62
C SER A 11 -29.41 16.09 49.10
N ASN A 12 -28.60 15.47 49.97
CA ASN A 12 -27.43 14.70 49.59
C ASN A 12 -27.79 13.45 48.74
N LYS A 13 -28.91 12.81 49.05
CA LYS A 13 -29.38 11.66 48.27
C LYS A 13 -29.82 12.02 46.83
N ASN A 14 -30.40 13.21 46.68
CA ASN A 14 -30.80 13.73 45.37
C ASN A 14 -29.62 14.22 44.54
N GLU A 15 -28.58 14.79 45.16
CA GLU A 15 -27.33 15.16 44.47
C GLU A 15 -26.53 13.92 44.02
N ASP A 16 -26.45 12.87 44.86
CA ASP A 16 -25.80 11.60 44.49
C ASP A 16 -26.54 10.86 43.37
N ILE A 17 -27.88 10.90 43.35
CA ILE A 17 -28.67 10.29 42.26
C ILE A 17 -28.50 11.07 40.97
N SER A 18 -28.54 12.40 41.02
CA SER A 18 -28.35 13.28 39.86
C SER A 18 -26.94 13.11 39.22
N SER A 19 -25.92 13.03 40.07
CA SER A 19 -24.53 12.80 39.58
C SER A 19 -24.34 11.39 38.97
N SER A 20 -25.01 10.36 39.52
CA SER A 20 -24.98 9.01 38.99
C SER A 20 -25.69 8.89 37.63
N GLU A 21 -26.82 9.59 37.48
CA GLU A 21 -27.55 9.65 36.19
C GLU A 21 -26.74 10.40 35.12
N GLU A 22 -26.07 11.49 35.49
CA GLU A 22 -25.22 12.25 34.59
C GLU A 22 -24.00 11.45 34.13
N ILE A 23 -23.34 10.73 35.02
CA ILE A 23 -22.23 9.82 34.72
C ILE A 23 -22.70 8.69 33.76
N SER A 24 -23.86 8.11 34.07
CA SER A 24 -24.43 7.04 33.20
C SER A 24 -24.71 7.54 31.80
N ARG A 25 -25.26 8.74 31.68
CA ARG A 25 -25.52 9.38 30.38
C ARG A 25 -24.24 9.66 29.60
N LEU A 26 -23.20 10.18 30.25
CA LEU A 26 -21.89 10.44 29.63
C LEU A 26 -21.22 9.15 29.15
N ILE A 27 -21.34 8.08 29.93
CA ILE A 27 -20.83 6.75 29.52
C ILE A 27 -21.57 6.26 28.29
N GLU A 28 -22.90 6.37 28.27
CA GLU A 28 -23.74 5.95 27.14
C GLU A 28 -23.42 6.76 25.86
N GLU A 29 -23.31 8.08 25.97
CA GLU A 29 -22.92 8.94 24.86
C GLU A 29 -21.52 8.58 24.34
N GLN A 30 -20.56 8.30 25.23
CA GLN A 30 -19.20 7.88 24.83
C GLN A 30 -19.20 6.52 24.15
N LEU A 31 -19.99 5.57 24.62
CA LEU A 31 -20.15 4.25 24.00
C LEU A 31 -20.74 4.38 22.58
N LEU A 32 -21.85 5.12 22.45
CA LEU A 32 -22.49 5.37 21.15
C LEU A 32 -21.55 6.05 20.15
N PHE A 33 -20.77 7.03 20.62
CA PHE A 33 -19.77 7.70 19.80
C PHE A 33 -18.69 6.71 19.32
N THR A 34 -18.16 5.90 20.22
CA THR A 34 -17.14 4.89 19.90
C THR A 34 -17.66 3.84 18.93
N GLU A 35 -18.90 3.36 19.14
CA GLU A 35 -19.55 2.42 18.22
C GLU A 35 -19.79 3.02 16.84
N SER A 36 -20.18 4.30 16.78
CA SER A 36 -20.39 5.01 15.52
C SER A 36 -19.10 5.16 14.72
N ILE A 37 -17.99 5.50 15.38
CA ILE A 37 -16.67 5.56 14.77
C ILE A 37 -16.30 4.17 14.22
N TYR A 38 -16.41 3.13 15.06
CA TYR A 38 -16.07 1.77 14.70
C TYR A 38 -16.86 1.28 13.47
N ALA A 39 -18.17 1.55 13.44
CA ALA A 39 -19.04 1.16 12.33
C ALA A 39 -18.72 1.93 11.03
N SER A 40 -18.32 3.22 11.14
CA SER A 40 -18.07 4.11 9.99
C SER A 40 -16.67 3.99 9.40
N LEU A 41 -15.73 3.31 10.05
CA LEU A 41 -14.38 3.14 9.54
C LEU A 41 -14.38 2.44 8.17
N PRO A 42 -13.69 3.00 7.16
CA PRO A 42 -13.62 2.40 5.83
C PRO A 42 -12.68 1.20 5.73
N ILE A 43 -12.03 0.85 6.82
CA ILE A 43 -11.15 -0.31 6.95
C ILE A 43 -11.91 -1.47 7.61
N SER A 44 -11.73 -2.68 7.11
CA SER A 44 -12.25 -3.89 7.75
C SER A 44 -11.59 -4.10 9.10
N MET A 45 -12.40 -4.23 10.16
CA MET A 45 -11.90 -4.42 11.51
C MET A 45 -12.68 -5.51 12.22
N GLU A 46 -11.96 -6.43 12.82
CA GLU A 46 -12.45 -7.52 13.63
C GLU A 46 -11.74 -7.51 15.00
N ILE A 47 -12.48 -7.80 16.04
CA ILE A 47 -11.97 -7.86 17.42
C ILE A 47 -12.20 -9.26 17.95
N TYR A 48 -11.12 -9.89 18.37
CA TYR A 48 -11.11 -11.23 18.95
C TYR A 48 -10.69 -11.19 20.42
N ASP A 49 -11.22 -12.10 21.23
CA ASP A 49 -10.74 -12.28 22.60
C ASP A 49 -9.38 -13.01 22.64
N ALA A 50 -8.85 -13.22 23.85
CA ALA A 50 -7.57 -13.92 24.05
C ALA A 50 -7.56 -15.38 23.56
N ASN A 51 -8.75 -16.01 23.45
CA ASN A 51 -8.92 -17.37 22.93
C ASN A 51 -9.13 -17.40 21.41
N GLY A 52 -9.08 -16.22 20.73
CA GLY A 52 -9.30 -16.10 19.32
C GLY A 52 -10.76 -16.10 18.90
N VAL A 53 -11.73 -16.00 19.81
CA VAL A 53 -13.16 -15.97 19.47
C VAL A 53 -13.54 -14.56 19.02
N LEU A 54 -14.18 -14.43 17.85
CA LEU A 54 -14.66 -13.16 17.29
C LEU A 54 -15.73 -12.54 18.21
N ARG A 55 -15.46 -11.34 18.71
CA ARG A 55 -16.31 -10.59 19.62
C ARG A 55 -16.99 -9.42 18.95
N SER A 56 -16.34 -8.82 17.96
CA SER A 56 -16.91 -7.70 17.21
C SER A 56 -16.37 -7.69 15.78
N ILE A 57 -17.20 -7.22 14.85
CA ILE A 57 -16.89 -7.04 13.44
C ILE A 57 -17.61 -5.80 12.93
N ASN A 58 -16.90 -4.90 12.22
CA ASN A 58 -17.53 -3.69 11.69
C ASN A 58 -18.20 -3.93 10.33
N ASP A 59 -18.98 -2.97 9.87
CA ASP A 59 -19.74 -3.08 8.62
C ASP A 59 -18.84 -3.20 7.38
N SER A 60 -17.64 -2.59 7.42
CA SER A 60 -16.66 -2.72 6.35
C SER A 60 -16.14 -4.16 6.23
N ALA A 61 -15.91 -4.83 7.37
CA ALA A 61 -15.50 -6.23 7.37
C ALA A 61 -16.65 -7.15 6.89
N LEU A 62 -17.88 -6.92 7.32
CA LEU A 62 -19.04 -7.69 6.84
C LEU A 62 -19.15 -7.62 5.31
N ARG A 63 -19.05 -6.41 4.74
CA ARG A 63 -19.09 -6.24 3.27
C ARG A 63 -17.91 -6.90 2.59
N MET A 64 -16.72 -6.72 3.11
CA MET A 64 -15.49 -7.26 2.53
C MET A 64 -15.47 -8.78 2.50
N TYR A 65 -15.96 -9.42 3.57
CA TYR A 65 -16.02 -10.87 3.67
C TYR A 65 -17.31 -11.48 3.10
N GLY A 66 -18.24 -10.67 2.62
CA GLY A 66 -19.51 -11.12 2.05
C GLY A 66 -20.41 -11.83 3.08
N VAL A 67 -20.44 -11.30 4.31
CA VAL A 67 -21.27 -11.80 5.41
C VAL A 67 -22.50 -10.92 5.57
N ASP A 68 -23.69 -11.46 5.37
CA ASP A 68 -24.94 -10.69 5.42
C ASP A 68 -25.41 -10.42 6.86
N ASP A 69 -25.21 -11.38 7.75
CA ASP A 69 -25.69 -11.31 9.12
C ASP A 69 -24.53 -11.49 10.10
N ARG A 70 -24.27 -10.45 10.87
CA ARG A 70 -23.25 -10.38 11.92
C ARG A 70 -23.38 -11.51 12.94
N GLU A 71 -24.62 -11.90 13.28
CA GLU A 71 -24.90 -12.92 14.27
C GLU A 71 -24.46 -14.32 13.83
N THR A 72 -24.20 -14.49 12.53
CA THR A 72 -23.71 -15.78 12.00
C THR A 72 -22.24 -16.02 12.32
N VAL A 73 -21.47 -14.98 12.61
CA VAL A 73 -20.02 -15.02 12.83
C VAL A 73 -19.62 -14.68 14.26
N ILE A 74 -20.31 -13.75 14.94
CA ILE A 74 -20.02 -13.36 16.33
C ILE A 74 -20.12 -14.58 17.26
N ASN A 75 -19.14 -14.76 18.15
CA ASN A 75 -18.99 -15.89 19.08
C ASN A 75 -18.90 -17.28 18.43
N LYS A 76 -18.82 -17.37 17.10
CA LYS A 76 -18.75 -18.63 16.35
C LYS A 76 -17.44 -18.80 15.59
N VAL A 77 -16.95 -17.73 14.98
CA VAL A 77 -15.67 -17.72 14.27
C VAL A 77 -14.53 -17.65 15.28
N ASN A 78 -13.49 -18.44 15.06
CA ASN A 78 -12.28 -18.42 15.86
C ASN A 78 -11.05 -18.21 14.97
N LEU A 79 -10.28 -17.17 15.25
CA LEU A 79 -9.07 -16.78 14.50
C LEU A 79 -8.11 -17.94 14.28
N PHE A 80 -7.89 -18.76 15.34
CA PHE A 80 -6.95 -19.88 15.29
C PHE A 80 -7.45 -21.08 14.47
N ASN A 81 -8.77 -21.11 14.16
CA ASN A 81 -9.34 -22.11 13.27
C ASN A 81 -9.40 -21.66 11.81
N SER A 82 -8.91 -20.45 11.51
CA SER A 82 -8.88 -19.93 10.15
C SER A 82 -8.04 -20.84 9.24
N PRO A 83 -8.50 -21.15 8.01
CA PRO A 83 -7.72 -21.89 7.03
C PRO A 83 -6.39 -21.22 6.64
N TYR A 84 -6.20 -19.95 7.01
CA TYR A 84 -5.00 -19.13 6.73
C TYR A 84 -4.08 -18.97 7.93
N VAL A 85 -4.42 -19.53 9.09
CA VAL A 85 -3.59 -19.54 10.28
C VAL A 85 -3.03 -20.95 10.46
N ASP A 86 -1.73 -21.10 10.25
CA ASP A 86 -0.99 -22.32 10.57
C ASP A 86 -0.42 -22.26 12.00
N ASP A 87 0.15 -23.36 12.46
CA ASP A 87 0.70 -23.49 13.81
C ASP A 87 1.79 -22.43 14.10
N ALA A 88 2.59 -22.07 13.10
CA ALA A 88 3.67 -21.09 13.24
C ALA A 88 3.11 -19.67 13.40
N LEU A 89 2.10 -19.32 12.62
CA LEU A 89 1.42 -18.03 12.70
C LEU A 89 0.62 -17.94 14.02
N GLU A 90 -0.11 -19.01 14.39
CA GLU A 90 -0.81 -19.07 15.68
C GLU A 90 0.14 -18.81 16.85
N ALA A 91 1.32 -19.43 16.85
CA ALA A 91 2.31 -19.24 17.91
C ALA A 91 2.73 -17.77 18.02
N LYS A 92 2.99 -17.08 16.91
CA LYS A 92 3.32 -15.65 16.87
C LYS A 92 2.18 -14.78 17.40
N ILE A 93 0.94 -15.04 16.97
CA ILE A 93 -0.24 -14.31 17.45
C ILE A 93 -0.36 -14.44 18.96
N ARG A 94 -0.21 -15.67 19.50
CA ARG A 94 -0.29 -15.94 20.94
C ARG A 94 0.85 -15.31 21.75
N LEU A 95 2.04 -15.16 21.15
CA LEU A 95 3.14 -14.40 21.75
C LEU A 95 2.90 -12.90 21.76
N GLY A 96 1.90 -12.43 20.99
CA GLY A 96 1.53 -11.02 20.89
C GLY A 96 2.53 -10.24 20.05
N GLU A 97 3.00 -10.82 18.96
CA GLU A 97 3.75 -10.14 17.93
C GLU A 97 2.78 -9.31 17.04
N ASP A 98 3.24 -8.17 16.59
CA ASP A 98 2.55 -7.42 15.53
C ASP A 98 2.82 -8.10 14.19
N ILE A 99 1.78 -8.50 13.50
CA ILE A 99 1.87 -9.30 12.28
C ILE A 99 1.27 -8.51 11.12
N VAL A 100 2.00 -8.46 10.00
CA VAL A 100 1.50 -7.94 8.72
C VAL A 100 1.70 -9.03 7.67
N LEU A 101 0.62 -9.40 6.98
CA LEU A 101 0.60 -10.43 5.95
C LEU A 101 -0.08 -9.89 4.69
N GLU A 102 0.38 -10.36 3.53
CA GLU A 102 -0.36 -10.23 2.27
C GLU A 102 -0.53 -11.65 1.70
N PHE A 103 -1.76 -12.01 1.32
CA PHE A 103 -2.06 -13.33 0.77
C PHE A 103 -3.33 -13.34 -0.07
N GLU A 104 -3.43 -14.34 -0.92
CA GLU A 104 -4.64 -14.62 -1.69
C GLU A 104 -5.70 -15.22 -0.78
N TYR A 105 -6.84 -14.55 -0.69
CA TYR A 105 -7.99 -14.97 0.07
C TYR A 105 -9.03 -15.60 -0.86
N ASP A 106 -9.15 -16.91 -0.77
CA ASP A 106 -10.05 -17.73 -1.57
C ASP A 106 -11.35 -18.01 -0.79
N PHE A 107 -12.44 -17.43 -1.22
CA PHE A 107 -13.75 -17.60 -0.58
C PHE A 107 -14.31 -19.02 -0.72
N ASP A 108 -13.97 -19.75 -1.79
CA ASP A 108 -14.37 -21.14 -1.93
C ASP A 108 -13.70 -22.02 -0.86
N ARG A 109 -12.42 -21.73 -0.53
CA ARG A 109 -11.73 -22.39 0.58
C ARG A 109 -12.40 -22.14 1.92
N ILE A 110 -12.88 -20.90 2.17
CA ILE A 110 -13.59 -20.53 3.39
C ILE A 110 -14.91 -21.28 3.50
N ASN A 111 -15.72 -21.29 2.44
CA ASN A 111 -17.00 -21.97 2.39
C ASN A 111 -16.83 -23.50 2.51
N ASN A 112 -15.88 -24.09 1.80
CA ASN A 112 -15.59 -25.53 1.82
C ASN A 112 -15.09 -26.01 3.18
N LYS A 113 -14.37 -25.19 3.93
CA LYS A 113 -13.92 -25.48 5.29
C LYS A 113 -14.97 -25.17 6.36
N ALA A 114 -16.13 -24.62 5.94
CA ALA A 114 -17.22 -24.19 6.83
C ALA A 114 -16.72 -23.25 7.96
N TYR A 115 -15.74 -22.40 7.64
CA TYR A 115 -15.20 -21.44 8.60
C TYR A 115 -16.22 -20.35 8.92
N TYR A 116 -16.85 -19.80 7.87
CA TYR A 116 -18.10 -19.03 7.88
C TYR A 116 -18.73 -19.08 6.48
N SER A 117 -19.98 -18.63 6.35
CA SER A 117 -20.63 -18.52 5.04
C SER A 117 -20.36 -17.16 4.41
N SER A 118 -19.83 -17.15 3.19
CA SER A 118 -19.60 -15.96 2.39
C SER A 118 -20.43 -16.00 1.10
N ASN A 119 -20.97 -14.86 0.69
CA ASN A 119 -21.58 -14.66 -0.62
C ASN A 119 -20.57 -14.36 -1.73
N ASN A 120 -19.33 -14.00 -1.35
CA ASN A 120 -18.24 -13.83 -2.30
C ASN A 120 -17.77 -15.18 -2.83
N LYS A 121 -17.30 -15.18 -4.09
CA LYS A 121 -16.82 -16.39 -4.78
C LYS A 121 -15.46 -16.18 -5.46
N ASN A 122 -14.99 -14.93 -5.50
CA ASN A 122 -13.75 -14.60 -6.15
C ASN A 122 -12.57 -14.72 -5.18
N THR A 123 -11.39 -14.96 -5.71
CA THR A 123 -10.15 -14.81 -4.95
C THR A 123 -9.77 -13.33 -4.92
N MET A 124 -9.43 -12.83 -3.75
CA MET A 124 -9.00 -11.45 -3.49
C MET A 124 -7.60 -11.45 -2.88
N ILE A 125 -6.88 -10.36 -2.98
CA ILE A 125 -5.59 -10.20 -2.29
C ILE A 125 -5.80 -9.27 -1.10
N TYR A 126 -5.64 -9.83 0.10
CA TYR A 126 -5.81 -9.08 1.33
C TYR A 126 -4.47 -8.79 2.00
N LYS A 127 -4.33 -7.53 2.42
CA LYS A 127 -3.30 -7.14 3.38
C LYS A 127 -3.93 -7.12 4.76
N VAL A 128 -3.44 -7.98 5.64
CA VAL A 128 -3.97 -8.18 6.99
C VAL A 128 -2.93 -7.78 8.01
N GLN A 129 -3.36 -7.02 9.01
CA GLN A 129 -2.56 -6.70 10.19
C GLN A 129 -3.26 -7.25 11.43
N ILE A 130 -2.51 -8.00 12.26
CA ILE A 130 -2.99 -8.55 13.53
C ILE A 130 -2.20 -7.89 14.65
N VAL A 131 -2.93 -7.22 15.56
CA VAL A 131 -2.35 -6.45 16.66
C VAL A 131 -2.88 -6.97 17.98
N PRO A 132 -2.02 -7.30 18.97
CA PRO A 132 -2.47 -7.73 20.29
C PRO A 132 -3.06 -6.56 21.09
N VAL A 133 -4.18 -6.80 21.75
CA VAL A 133 -4.76 -5.89 22.75
C VAL A 133 -4.29 -6.31 24.13
N ARG A 134 -3.64 -5.38 24.84
CA ARG A 134 -3.06 -5.67 26.16
C ARG A 134 -3.78 -4.92 27.29
N SER A 135 -3.95 -5.60 28.41
CA SER A 135 -4.40 -4.97 29.64
C SER A 135 -3.34 -3.99 30.19
N LYS A 136 -3.72 -3.15 31.16
CA LYS A 136 -2.77 -2.28 31.89
C LYS A 136 -1.59 -3.04 32.54
N ARG A 137 -1.74 -4.34 32.75
CA ARG A 137 -0.70 -5.22 33.32
C ARG A 137 0.14 -5.93 32.25
N GLY A 138 -0.05 -5.62 30.96
CA GLY A 138 0.69 -6.21 29.85
C GLY A 138 0.15 -7.55 29.36
N THR A 139 -0.85 -8.14 30.00
CA THR A 139 -1.45 -9.40 29.59
C THR A 139 -2.26 -9.22 28.32
N ILE A 140 -2.14 -10.11 27.33
CA ILE A 140 -2.95 -10.12 26.12
C ILE A 140 -4.39 -10.48 26.51
N ILE A 141 -5.31 -9.59 26.20
CA ILE A 141 -6.76 -9.74 26.46
C ILE A 141 -7.56 -9.95 25.18
N GLY A 142 -6.92 -9.82 24.02
CA GLY A 142 -7.53 -10.00 22.72
C GLY A 142 -6.61 -9.61 21.57
N HIS A 143 -7.16 -9.61 20.36
CA HIS A 143 -6.47 -9.24 19.14
C HIS A 143 -7.40 -8.38 18.27
N ILE A 144 -6.83 -7.39 17.60
CA ILE A 144 -7.50 -6.64 16.54
C ILE A 144 -6.91 -7.11 15.22
N LEU A 145 -7.79 -7.45 14.29
CA LEU A 145 -7.44 -7.78 12.92
C LEU A 145 -7.97 -6.69 12.01
N LEU A 146 -7.06 -6.09 11.25
CA LEU A 146 -7.35 -5.08 10.25
C LEU A 146 -7.08 -5.67 8.88
N SER A 147 -8.04 -5.56 7.95
CA SER A 147 -7.87 -6.07 6.60
C SER A 147 -8.17 -5.01 5.57
N ASN A 148 -7.35 -4.99 4.53
CA ASN A 148 -7.52 -4.17 3.35
C ASN A 148 -7.53 -5.05 2.11
N ASP A 149 -8.48 -4.81 1.21
CA ASP A 149 -8.44 -5.36 -0.13
C ASP A 149 -7.42 -4.56 -0.95
N VAL A 150 -6.38 -5.23 -1.39
CA VAL A 150 -5.32 -4.65 -2.21
C VAL A 150 -5.28 -5.26 -3.63
N THR A 151 -6.34 -5.97 -4.01
CA THR A 151 -6.44 -6.70 -5.28
C THR A 151 -6.19 -5.79 -6.48
N ASP A 152 -6.89 -4.66 -6.57
CA ASP A 152 -6.73 -3.73 -7.69
C ASP A 152 -5.32 -3.13 -7.74
N VAL A 153 -4.74 -2.80 -6.59
CA VAL A 153 -3.36 -2.30 -6.50
C VAL A 153 -2.37 -3.35 -7.02
N LYS A 154 -2.53 -4.60 -6.59
CA LYS A 154 -1.66 -5.70 -7.02
C LYS A 154 -1.81 -6.03 -8.50
N VAL A 155 -3.02 -5.96 -9.04
CA VAL A 155 -3.26 -6.15 -10.48
C VAL A 155 -2.57 -5.05 -11.29
N VAL A 156 -2.63 -3.79 -10.84
CA VAL A 156 -1.93 -2.69 -11.51
C VAL A 156 -0.42 -2.83 -11.40
N GLU A 157 0.12 -3.15 -10.22
CA GLU A 157 1.55 -3.42 -10.03
C GLU A 157 2.04 -4.53 -10.97
N PHE A 158 1.33 -5.66 -11.02
CA PHE A 158 1.68 -6.79 -11.87
C PHE A 158 1.67 -6.41 -13.36
N ARG A 159 0.62 -5.73 -13.83
CA ARG A 159 0.53 -5.28 -15.23
C ARG A 159 1.63 -4.29 -15.59
N THR A 160 1.99 -3.41 -14.66
CA THR A 160 3.06 -2.44 -14.87
C THR A 160 4.41 -3.14 -15.02
N GLU A 161 4.70 -4.11 -14.16
CA GLU A 161 5.92 -4.90 -14.21
C GLU A 161 5.99 -5.78 -15.49
N GLU A 162 4.88 -6.40 -15.86
CA GLU A 162 4.77 -7.17 -17.10
C GLU A 162 5.01 -6.29 -18.33
N THR A 163 4.38 -5.11 -18.37
CA THR A 163 4.55 -4.14 -19.45
C THR A 163 6.00 -3.68 -19.56
N LYS A 164 6.63 -3.37 -18.41
CA LYS A 164 8.04 -2.99 -18.35
C LYS A 164 8.92 -4.11 -18.92
N LYS A 165 8.74 -5.34 -18.47
CA LYS A 165 9.49 -6.49 -18.94
C LYS A 165 9.32 -6.76 -20.45
N ASN A 166 8.08 -6.63 -20.95
CA ASN A 166 7.81 -6.77 -22.38
C ASN A 166 8.48 -5.66 -23.20
N LEU A 167 8.50 -4.41 -22.68
CA LEU A 167 9.21 -3.30 -23.31
C LEU A 167 10.72 -3.57 -23.33
N GLU A 168 11.31 -4.01 -22.24
CA GLU A 168 12.73 -4.36 -22.14
C GLU A 168 13.09 -5.45 -23.17
N MET A 169 12.29 -6.52 -23.24
CA MET A 169 12.51 -7.57 -24.24
C MET A 169 12.41 -7.06 -25.70
N ALA A 170 11.47 -6.16 -25.97
CA ALA A 170 11.33 -5.56 -27.29
C ALA A 170 12.53 -4.65 -27.65
N MET A 171 13.02 -3.89 -26.66
CA MET A 171 14.21 -3.04 -26.84
C MET A 171 15.47 -3.87 -27.07
N ASP A 172 15.65 -4.98 -26.34
CA ASP A 172 16.74 -5.92 -26.54
C ASP A 172 16.72 -6.51 -27.95
N ALA A 173 15.55 -7.01 -28.37
CA ALA A 173 15.39 -7.59 -29.73
C ALA A 173 15.65 -6.57 -30.84
N ALA A 174 15.38 -5.30 -30.60
CA ALA A 174 15.63 -4.20 -31.52
C ALA A 174 17.02 -3.59 -31.39
N HIS A 175 17.86 -4.08 -30.47
CA HIS A 175 19.16 -3.49 -30.11
C HIS A 175 19.06 -1.98 -29.78
N MET A 176 18.03 -1.63 -28.99
CA MET A 176 17.76 -0.24 -28.60
C MET A 176 18.27 0.05 -27.18
N SER A 177 18.75 1.26 -26.98
CA SER A 177 19.04 1.82 -25.65
C SER A 177 18.23 3.09 -25.44
N SER A 178 17.88 3.41 -24.20
CA SER A 178 17.19 4.66 -23.85
C SER A 178 17.88 5.37 -22.69
N TRP A 179 17.76 6.69 -22.69
CA TRP A 179 18.38 7.58 -21.73
C TRP A 179 17.53 8.82 -21.51
N VAL A 180 17.76 9.50 -20.41
CA VAL A 180 17.21 10.81 -20.09
C VAL A 180 18.37 11.80 -19.97
N TYR A 181 18.19 13.00 -20.50
CA TYR A 181 19.07 14.13 -20.26
C TYR A 181 18.38 15.11 -19.32
N ASP A 182 18.96 15.28 -18.13
CA ASP A 182 18.54 16.29 -17.16
C ASP A 182 19.15 17.64 -17.57
N VAL A 183 18.29 18.59 -17.98
CA VAL A 183 18.71 19.90 -18.49
C VAL A 183 19.35 20.75 -17.39
N ASP A 184 18.85 20.64 -16.16
CA ASP A 184 19.34 21.43 -15.02
C ASP A 184 20.71 20.93 -14.52
N LYS A 185 20.95 19.63 -14.59
CA LYS A 185 22.20 19.00 -14.19
C LYS A 185 23.21 18.86 -15.32
N GLU A 186 22.79 19.11 -16.56
CA GLU A 186 23.56 18.86 -17.76
C GLU A 186 24.16 17.45 -17.85
N SER A 187 23.37 16.45 -17.45
CA SER A 187 23.80 15.07 -17.35
C SER A 187 22.81 14.09 -17.97
N PHE A 188 23.33 12.93 -18.41
CA PHE A 188 22.56 11.81 -18.90
C PHE A 188 22.42 10.75 -17.84
N ASP A 189 21.23 10.17 -17.73
CA ASP A 189 20.95 8.99 -16.92
C ASP A 189 20.45 7.86 -17.85
N PRO A 190 21.01 6.63 -17.71
CA PRO A 190 20.53 5.49 -18.46
C PRO A 190 19.13 5.08 -17.97
N LEU A 191 18.24 4.79 -18.90
CA LEU A 191 16.97 4.14 -18.60
C LEU A 191 16.98 2.66 -19.00
N TYR A 192 17.68 2.35 -20.10
CA TYR A 192 17.80 1.00 -20.61
C TYR A 192 18.98 0.86 -21.58
N GLY A 193 19.65 -0.30 -21.55
CA GLY A 193 20.79 -0.58 -22.42
C GLY A 193 22.11 0.02 -21.93
N ASP A 194 23.13 -0.04 -22.75
CA ASP A 194 24.53 0.21 -22.38
C ASP A 194 25.16 1.44 -23.06
N VAL A 195 24.42 2.21 -23.86
CA VAL A 195 24.94 3.39 -24.57
C VAL A 195 25.34 4.50 -23.59
N VAL A 196 24.55 4.67 -22.51
CA VAL A 196 24.91 5.49 -21.36
C VAL A 196 25.14 4.54 -20.18
N ALA A 197 26.39 4.34 -19.82
CA ALA A 197 26.77 3.25 -18.90
C ALA A 197 26.72 3.66 -17.41
N THR A 198 26.66 4.96 -17.11
CA THR A 198 26.74 5.49 -15.74
C THR A 198 25.70 6.56 -15.49
N ASP A 199 25.15 6.57 -14.27
CA ASP A 199 24.26 7.64 -13.80
C ASP A 199 24.99 8.97 -13.74
N ASN A 200 24.28 10.05 -14.03
CA ASN A 200 24.79 11.41 -14.03
C ASN A 200 26.00 11.62 -14.96
N MET A 201 26.03 10.95 -16.11
CA MET A 201 27.10 11.13 -17.09
C MET A 201 27.08 12.57 -17.63
N PRO A 202 28.16 13.37 -17.44
CA PRO A 202 28.20 14.73 -17.94
C PRO A 202 28.15 14.81 -19.46
N MET A 203 27.56 15.87 -20.01
CA MET A 203 27.51 16.12 -21.46
C MET A 203 28.91 16.02 -22.11
N VAL A 204 29.94 16.50 -21.44
CA VAL A 204 31.33 16.45 -21.96
C VAL A 204 31.84 15.01 -22.14
N GLU A 205 31.48 14.13 -21.20
CA GLU A 205 31.84 12.72 -21.24
C GLU A 205 31.07 12.00 -22.34
N ALA A 206 29.77 12.23 -22.42
CA ALA A 206 28.93 11.68 -23.50
C ALA A 206 29.41 12.10 -24.90
N LEU A 207 29.79 13.35 -25.05
CA LEU A 207 30.39 13.86 -26.31
C LEU A 207 31.71 13.19 -26.65
N SER A 208 32.56 12.84 -25.66
CA SER A 208 33.82 12.17 -25.92
C SER A 208 33.70 10.81 -26.58
N MET A 209 32.54 10.16 -26.41
CA MET A 209 32.20 8.87 -27.02
C MET A 209 31.70 9.01 -28.47
N LEU A 210 31.37 10.22 -28.90
CA LEU A 210 30.83 10.52 -30.22
C LEU A 210 31.95 10.98 -31.20
N HIS A 211 31.68 10.77 -32.49
CA HIS A 211 32.53 11.34 -33.52
C HIS A 211 32.51 12.88 -33.43
N PRO A 212 33.67 13.55 -33.50
CA PRO A 212 33.76 15.02 -33.34
C PRO A 212 32.82 15.85 -34.23
N GLN A 213 32.55 15.37 -35.44
CA GLN A 213 31.62 16.05 -36.37
C GLN A 213 30.14 16.00 -35.90
N ASP A 214 29.81 15.13 -34.99
CA ASP A 214 28.44 14.99 -34.50
C ASP A 214 28.15 15.88 -33.28
N HIS A 215 29.21 16.46 -32.66
CA HIS A 215 29.06 17.29 -31.45
C HIS A 215 28.21 18.55 -31.68
N GLU A 216 28.56 19.34 -32.71
CA GLU A 216 27.86 20.59 -32.96
C GLU A 216 26.40 20.39 -33.45
N PRO A 217 26.12 19.44 -34.37
CA PRO A 217 24.73 19.12 -34.73
C PRO A 217 23.90 18.66 -33.55
N LEU A 218 24.46 17.84 -32.63
CA LEU A 218 23.78 17.36 -31.44
C LEU A 218 23.46 18.51 -30.47
N ARG A 219 24.44 19.40 -30.18
CA ARG A 219 24.22 20.56 -29.32
C ARG A 219 23.12 21.49 -29.87
N ARG A 220 23.11 21.71 -31.19
CA ARG A 220 22.08 22.50 -31.84
C ARG A 220 20.71 21.89 -31.68
N LEU A 221 20.57 20.58 -31.88
CA LEU A 221 19.31 19.88 -31.68
C LEU A 221 18.82 19.97 -30.23
N PHE A 222 19.70 19.78 -29.22
CA PHE A 222 19.37 19.99 -27.83
C PHE A 222 18.88 21.41 -27.54
N SER A 223 19.57 22.43 -28.05
CA SER A 223 19.17 23.83 -27.89
C SER A 223 17.76 24.09 -28.47
N GLN A 224 17.45 23.55 -29.62
CA GLN A 224 16.15 23.68 -30.29
C GLN A 224 15.04 22.94 -29.52
N LEU A 225 15.31 21.78 -28.95
CA LEU A 225 14.36 21.04 -28.11
C LEU A 225 14.10 21.79 -26.81
N ILE A 226 15.13 22.28 -26.13
CA ILE A 226 15.03 23.00 -24.86
C ILE A 226 14.29 24.33 -25.05
N SER A 227 14.58 25.08 -26.13
CA SER A 227 13.86 26.31 -26.49
C SER A 227 12.43 26.06 -27.00
N LYS A 228 12.03 24.80 -27.18
CA LYS A 228 10.74 24.37 -27.76
C LYS A 228 10.53 24.83 -29.21
N GLU A 229 11.61 25.16 -29.91
CA GLU A 229 11.57 25.47 -31.34
C GLU A 229 11.18 24.24 -32.16
N VAL A 230 11.61 23.05 -31.71
CA VAL A 230 11.17 21.75 -32.23
C VAL A 230 10.64 20.88 -31.09
N GLN A 231 9.64 20.06 -31.38
CA GLN A 231 9.07 19.12 -30.39
C GLN A 231 9.74 17.74 -30.40
N TYR A 232 10.41 17.43 -31.50
CA TYR A 232 11.00 16.14 -31.75
C TYR A 232 12.25 16.32 -32.59
N GLY A 233 13.29 15.56 -32.27
CA GLY A 233 14.55 15.52 -33.00
C GLY A 233 14.92 14.09 -33.35
N GLN A 234 15.53 13.94 -34.54
CA GLN A 234 16.08 12.66 -34.98
C GLN A 234 17.40 12.92 -35.71
N MET A 235 18.42 12.15 -35.37
CA MET A 235 19.72 12.21 -36.04
C MET A 235 20.45 10.90 -35.93
N THR A 236 21.39 10.65 -36.85
CA THR A 236 22.33 9.54 -36.75
C THR A 236 23.58 10.01 -36.03
N LEU A 237 23.95 9.30 -34.95
CA LEU A 237 25.15 9.54 -34.17
C LEU A 237 26.15 8.41 -34.39
N ARG A 238 27.43 8.75 -34.37
CA ARG A 238 28.54 7.80 -34.49
C ARG A 238 29.21 7.64 -33.15
N PHE A 239 28.98 6.49 -32.49
CA PHE A 239 29.64 6.14 -31.22
C PHE A 239 30.89 5.30 -31.49
N TYR A 240 31.97 5.62 -30.82
CA TYR A 240 33.23 4.85 -30.92
C TYR A 240 33.09 3.55 -30.10
N ASN A 241 33.28 2.43 -30.77
CA ASN A 241 33.35 1.14 -30.11
C ASN A 241 34.82 0.76 -29.89
N GLU A 242 35.23 0.72 -28.61
CA GLU A 242 36.62 0.45 -28.24
C GLU A 242 37.07 -0.99 -28.56
N GLN A 243 36.16 -1.95 -28.48
CA GLN A 243 36.46 -3.36 -28.77
C GLN A 243 36.71 -3.60 -30.26
N GLU A 244 35.93 -2.95 -31.11
CA GLU A 244 36.04 -3.06 -32.55
C GLU A 244 36.95 -2.02 -33.19
N LYS A 245 37.36 -1.02 -32.41
CA LYS A 245 38.19 0.14 -32.85
C LYS A 245 37.60 0.89 -34.04
N GLN A 246 36.25 0.98 -34.09
CA GLN A 246 35.53 1.65 -35.17
C GLN A 246 34.28 2.37 -34.64
N TYR A 247 33.76 3.28 -35.46
CA TYR A 247 32.49 3.94 -35.15
C TYR A 247 31.30 3.05 -35.57
N ARG A 248 30.35 2.90 -34.66
CA ARG A 248 29.02 2.35 -34.92
C ARG A 248 28.01 3.48 -35.09
N TYR A 249 27.04 3.28 -35.98
CA TYR A 249 26.02 4.26 -36.29
C TYR A 249 24.75 3.92 -35.52
N TYR A 250 24.22 4.89 -34.78
CA TYR A 250 22.97 4.78 -34.04
C TYR A 250 21.99 5.85 -34.48
N GLU A 251 20.77 5.47 -34.80
CA GLU A 251 19.68 6.42 -35.00
C GLU A 251 19.16 6.88 -33.63
N SER A 252 19.33 8.12 -33.32
CA SER A 252 18.91 8.73 -32.05
C SER A 252 17.66 9.56 -32.24
N ARG A 253 16.66 9.32 -31.42
CA ARG A 253 15.38 10.04 -31.39
C ARG A 253 15.22 10.70 -30.04
N MET A 254 14.89 11.99 -30.04
CA MET A 254 14.88 12.83 -28.86
C MET A 254 13.61 13.66 -28.81
N ARG A 255 13.08 13.86 -27.61
CA ARG A 255 11.97 14.77 -27.36
C ARG A 255 12.10 15.40 -25.97
N LEU A 256 11.59 16.62 -25.81
CA LEU A 256 11.46 17.22 -24.51
C LEU A 256 10.31 16.55 -23.75
N SER A 257 10.55 16.15 -22.51
CA SER A 257 9.53 15.63 -21.60
C SER A 257 9.35 16.60 -20.43
N SER A 258 8.09 16.88 -20.07
CA SER A 258 7.75 17.65 -18.86
C SER A 258 7.59 16.75 -17.63
N ALA A 259 7.82 15.44 -17.75
CA ALA A 259 7.72 14.55 -16.62
C ALA A 259 8.92 14.79 -15.69
N HIS A 260 8.68 15.42 -14.55
CA HIS A 260 9.54 15.22 -13.39
C HIS A 260 9.48 13.74 -13.07
N LEU A 261 10.57 13.01 -13.33
CA LEU A 261 10.76 11.69 -12.75
C LEU A 261 10.82 11.91 -11.24
N GLY A 262 9.65 11.81 -10.59
CA GLY A 262 9.56 11.87 -9.15
C GLY A 262 10.41 10.73 -8.59
N LYS A 263 11.40 11.11 -7.80
CA LYS A 263 12.13 10.21 -6.90
C LYS A 263 11.24 9.81 -5.75
#